data_1c042bdc56d92fb8161198596af216be
#
_entry.id   1c042bdc56d92fb8161198596af216be
#
_cell.length_a   1.000
_cell.length_b   1.000
_cell.length_c   1.000
_cell.angle_alpha   90.00
_cell.angle_beta   90.00
_cell.angle_gamma   90.00
#
_symmetry.space_group_name_H-M   'P 1'
#
loop_
_entity.id
_entity.type
_entity.pdbx_description
1 polymer ?
#
loop_
_entity_poly.entity_id
_entity_poly.type
_entity_poly.pdbx_seq_one_letter_code
_entity_poly.pdbx_strand_id
1 'polypeptide(L)'
;MEMKPLFIVFLIIVTFESYVHPSFGQKDVNEPLVNPGREMEALKAISPASQDYNIDMLENLPPKYVEYLNTCADKMGSSGTRQCNEDVLKEILTNEPVSRECCLKVVRAGKECYMEFRKFMFRLYQLKRFASQVSFKISEVWNRCSAEVESRSSSHA
;
A
#
# COMPACT_ATOMS: atom_id res chain seq x y z
N MET A 1 -1.39 -8.90 -61.97
CA MET A 1 -0.99 -9.76 -60.82
C MET A 1 -2.17 -9.85 -59.89
N GLU A 2 -2.90 -10.99 -59.97
CA GLU A 2 -4.03 -11.22 -59.04
C GLU A 2 -3.46 -11.55 -57.65
N MET A 3 -3.61 -10.63 -56.70
CA MET A 3 -3.31 -10.94 -55.30
C MET A 3 -4.30 -12.01 -54.83
N LYS A 4 -3.76 -13.17 -54.44
CA LYS A 4 -4.57 -14.29 -53.96
C LYS A 4 -5.38 -13.84 -52.73
N PRO A 5 -6.67 -14.18 -52.66
CA PRO A 5 -7.56 -13.73 -51.56
C PRO A 5 -7.01 -14.07 -50.14
N LEU A 6 -6.18 -15.09 -50.05
CA LEU A 6 -5.48 -15.47 -48.82
C LEU A 6 -4.55 -14.37 -48.29
N PHE A 7 -3.95 -13.55 -49.16
CA PHE A 7 -3.03 -12.49 -48.76
C PHE A 7 -3.79 -11.27 -48.19
N ILE A 8 -4.99 -11.02 -48.70
CA ILE A 8 -5.85 -9.93 -48.24
C ILE A 8 -6.39 -10.27 -46.83
N VAL A 9 -6.79 -11.54 -46.60
CA VAL A 9 -7.26 -12.01 -45.29
C VAL A 9 -6.13 -11.92 -44.24
N PHE A 10 -4.89 -12.28 -44.62
CA PHE A 10 -3.74 -12.20 -43.73
C PHE A 10 -3.41 -10.74 -43.34
N LEU A 11 -3.48 -9.81 -44.29
CA LEU A 11 -3.27 -8.37 -44.03
C LEU A 11 -4.36 -7.80 -43.13
N ILE A 12 -5.61 -8.23 -43.25
CA ILE A 12 -6.70 -7.79 -42.39
C ILE A 12 -6.51 -8.32 -40.96
N ILE A 13 -6.08 -9.57 -40.80
CA ILE A 13 -5.83 -10.16 -39.46
C ILE A 13 -4.67 -9.42 -38.77
N VAL A 14 -3.56 -9.15 -39.47
CA VAL A 14 -2.40 -8.44 -38.90
C VAL A 14 -2.74 -7.00 -38.52
N THR A 15 -3.61 -6.32 -39.30
CA THR A 15 -4.03 -4.95 -38.95
C THR A 15 -5.02 -4.93 -37.81
N PHE A 16 -5.87 -5.96 -37.61
CA PHE A 16 -6.77 -6.03 -36.48
C PHE A 16 -6.03 -6.32 -35.14
N GLU A 17 -4.99 -7.13 -35.16
CA GLU A 17 -4.16 -7.38 -33.98
C GLU A 17 -3.39 -6.13 -33.52
N SER A 18 -3.10 -5.20 -34.45
CA SER A 18 -2.43 -3.95 -34.10
C SER A 18 -3.35 -2.91 -33.44
N TYR A 19 -4.68 -3.05 -33.53
CA TYR A 19 -5.65 -2.14 -32.91
C TYR A 19 -6.20 -2.64 -31.56
N VAL A 20 -5.97 -3.90 -31.22
CA VAL A 20 -6.32 -4.43 -29.89
C VAL A 20 -5.04 -4.56 -29.07
N HIS A 21 -4.33 -3.47 -28.86
CA HIS A 21 -3.59 -3.35 -27.62
C HIS A 21 -4.65 -3.16 -26.54
N PRO A 22 -4.84 -4.14 -25.63
CA PRO A 22 -5.43 -3.78 -24.37
C PRO A 22 -4.48 -2.72 -23.82
N SER A 23 -4.93 -1.49 -23.81
CA SER A 23 -4.41 -0.47 -22.95
C SER A 23 -4.64 -1.02 -21.54
N PHE A 24 -3.74 -1.88 -21.06
CA PHE A 24 -3.52 -2.06 -19.65
C PHE A 24 -3.13 -0.66 -19.21
N GLY A 25 -4.13 0.10 -18.76
CA GLY A 25 -3.92 1.36 -18.14
C GLY A 25 -2.85 1.12 -17.11
N GLN A 26 -1.65 1.55 -17.38
CA GLN A 26 -0.59 1.69 -16.41
C GLN A 26 -1.21 2.64 -15.40
N LYS A 27 -1.77 2.05 -14.33
CA LYS A 27 -2.37 2.81 -13.24
C LYS A 27 -1.24 3.71 -12.78
N ASP A 28 -1.42 4.99 -12.93
CA ASP A 28 -0.38 5.96 -12.62
C ASP A 28 0.02 5.72 -11.16
N VAL A 29 1.29 5.47 -10.90
CA VAL A 29 1.79 5.12 -9.56
C VAL A 29 1.42 6.20 -8.55
N ASN A 30 1.14 7.41 -9.05
CA ASN A 30 0.75 8.57 -8.26
C ASN A 30 -0.77 8.67 -8.00
N GLU A 31 -1.60 7.79 -8.58
CA GLU A 31 -3.03 7.84 -8.32
C GLU A 31 -3.36 7.27 -6.92
N PRO A 32 -4.21 7.93 -6.13
CA PRO A 32 -4.65 7.39 -4.85
C PRO A 32 -5.43 6.10 -5.07
N LEU A 33 -5.22 5.11 -4.20
CA LEU A 33 -5.93 3.81 -4.25
C LEU A 33 -7.35 3.94 -3.74
N VAL A 34 -7.60 4.94 -2.90
CA VAL A 34 -8.87 5.22 -2.22
C VAL A 34 -9.08 6.73 -2.21
N ASN A 35 -10.28 7.17 -2.56
CA ASN A 35 -10.63 8.58 -2.41
C ASN A 35 -10.71 8.95 -0.92
N PRO A 36 -10.05 10.05 -0.51
CA PRO A 36 -10.19 10.55 0.85
C PRO A 36 -11.66 10.89 1.16
N GLY A 37 -12.09 10.59 2.39
CA GLY A 37 -13.46 10.79 2.84
C GLY A 37 -14.26 9.49 2.89
N ARG A 38 -15.37 9.38 2.15
CA ARG A 38 -16.35 8.29 2.28
C ARG A 38 -15.76 6.89 2.06
N GLU A 39 -14.87 6.71 1.09
CA GLU A 39 -14.26 5.40 0.84
C GLU A 39 -13.28 5.02 1.96
N MET A 40 -12.52 5.98 2.47
CA MET A 40 -11.62 5.76 3.60
C MET A 40 -12.40 5.43 4.88
N GLU A 41 -13.53 6.11 5.13
CA GLU A 41 -14.41 5.79 6.25
C GLU A 41 -15.04 4.40 6.10
N ALA A 42 -15.41 3.98 4.90
CA ALA A 42 -15.95 2.65 4.64
C ALA A 42 -14.95 1.53 4.99
N LEU A 43 -13.64 1.79 4.91
CA LEU A 43 -12.61 0.82 5.31
C LEU A 43 -12.53 0.62 6.83
N LYS A 44 -13.05 1.56 7.62
CA LYS A 44 -13.11 1.43 9.09
C LYS A 44 -14.29 0.58 9.55
N ALA A 45 -15.28 0.38 8.69
CA ALA A 45 -16.46 -0.41 9.01
C ALA A 45 -16.09 -1.90 9.14
N ILE A 46 -16.34 -2.47 10.32
CA ILE A 46 -16.09 -3.87 10.61
C ILE A 46 -17.42 -4.63 10.53
N SER A 47 -17.53 -5.55 9.56
CA SER A 47 -18.65 -6.48 9.50
C SER A 47 -18.34 -7.75 10.31
N PRO A 48 -19.33 -8.52 10.75
CA PRO A 48 -19.11 -9.81 11.44
C PRO A 48 -18.16 -10.73 10.62
N ALA A 49 -18.39 -10.87 9.32
CA ALA A 49 -17.55 -11.69 8.45
C ALA A 49 -16.10 -11.19 8.36
N SER A 50 -15.88 -9.87 8.41
CA SER A 50 -14.52 -9.32 8.43
C SER A 50 -13.83 -9.52 9.77
N GLN A 51 -14.59 -9.51 10.86
CA GLN A 51 -14.09 -9.78 12.19
C GLN A 51 -13.66 -11.24 12.31
N ASP A 52 -14.51 -12.18 11.91
CA ASP A 52 -14.22 -13.62 11.93
C ASP A 52 -12.96 -13.94 11.13
N TYR A 53 -12.86 -13.38 9.90
CA TYR A 53 -11.65 -13.54 9.07
C TYR A 53 -10.39 -13.02 9.75
N ASN A 54 -10.46 -11.84 10.35
CA ASN A 54 -9.29 -11.24 11.00
C ASN A 54 -8.87 -12.03 12.26
N ILE A 55 -9.82 -12.56 13.03
CA ILE A 55 -9.55 -13.41 14.19
C ILE A 55 -8.87 -14.71 13.73
N ASP A 56 -9.47 -15.42 12.79
CA ASP A 56 -8.90 -16.66 12.25
C ASP A 56 -7.47 -16.46 11.72
N MET A 57 -7.26 -15.38 10.96
CA MET A 57 -5.94 -15.03 10.44
C MET A 57 -4.92 -14.77 11.56
N LEU A 58 -5.32 -14.08 12.65
CA LEU A 58 -4.44 -13.79 13.79
C LEU A 58 -4.12 -15.05 14.60
N GLU A 59 -5.11 -15.91 14.85
CA GLU A 59 -4.95 -17.16 15.60
C GLU A 59 -4.02 -18.15 14.89
N ASN A 60 -3.95 -18.11 13.58
CA ASN A 60 -3.07 -18.95 12.77
C ASN A 60 -1.62 -18.39 12.62
N LEU A 61 -1.30 -17.23 13.23
CA LEU A 61 0.06 -16.71 13.23
C LEU A 61 0.91 -17.35 14.32
N PRO A 62 2.22 -17.55 14.06
CA PRO A 62 3.16 -17.97 15.10
C PRO A 62 3.16 -16.95 16.27
N PRO A 63 3.06 -17.38 17.54
CA PRO A 63 2.99 -16.47 18.68
C PRO A 63 4.15 -15.46 18.75
N LYS A 64 5.37 -15.88 18.42
CA LYS A 64 6.56 -15.01 18.35
C LYS A 64 6.43 -13.91 17.29
N TYR A 65 5.74 -14.21 16.19
CA TYR A 65 5.51 -13.21 15.14
C TYR A 65 4.47 -12.18 15.58
N VAL A 66 3.43 -12.62 16.29
CA VAL A 66 2.44 -11.70 16.88
C VAL A 66 3.10 -10.77 17.91
N GLU A 67 3.96 -11.31 18.77
CA GLU A 67 4.73 -10.52 19.75
C GLU A 67 5.64 -9.49 19.05
N TYR A 68 6.32 -9.91 17.99
CA TYR A 68 7.13 -9.02 17.16
C TYR A 68 6.30 -7.89 16.53
N LEU A 69 5.14 -8.20 15.95
CA LEU A 69 4.26 -7.19 15.36
C LEU A 69 3.73 -6.20 16.41
N ASN A 70 3.37 -6.68 17.61
CA ASN A 70 2.95 -5.82 18.72
C ASN A 70 4.09 -4.89 19.13
N THR A 71 5.30 -5.40 19.26
CA THR A 71 6.49 -4.59 19.57
C THR A 71 6.72 -3.51 18.50
N CYS A 72 6.50 -3.83 17.22
CA CYS A 72 6.61 -2.87 16.13
C CYS A 72 5.50 -1.80 16.21
N ALA A 73 4.27 -2.23 16.49
CA ALA A 73 3.15 -1.31 16.68
C ALA A 73 3.42 -0.34 17.83
N ASP A 74 3.93 -0.83 18.96
CA ASP A 74 4.27 -0.02 20.12
C ASP A 74 5.38 0.99 19.83
N LYS A 75 6.44 0.60 19.13
CA LYS A 75 7.52 1.51 18.73
C LYS A 75 7.03 2.66 17.83
N MET A 76 6.09 2.37 16.95
CA MET A 76 5.46 3.39 16.11
C MET A 76 4.35 4.13 16.88
N GLY A 77 3.85 3.59 17.97
CA GLY A 77 2.57 3.88 18.60
C GLY A 77 2.59 4.30 20.05
N SER A 78 3.70 4.22 20.81
CA SER A 78 3.73 4.53 22.24
C SER A 78 3.52 6.02 22.51
N SER A 79 2.44 6.35 23.17
CA SER A 79 1.98 7.68 23.58
C SER A 79 1.34 8.56 22.48
N GLY A 80 0.04 8.41 22.28
CA GLY A 80 -0.77 9.27 21.39
C GLY A 80 -0.78 8.87 19.91
N THR A 81 -0.44 7.64 19.58
CA THR A 81 0.02 7.23 18.25
C THR A 81 -0.84 6.22 17.52
N ARG A 82 -1.99 5.84 18.05
CA ARG A 82 -3.04 5.24 17.20
C ARG A 82 -3.24 6.11 15.97
N GLN A 83 -3.25 7.42 16.16
CA GLN A 83 -3.35 8.42 15.10
C GLN A 83 -2.25 8.29 14.06
N CYS A 84 -0.95 8.21 14.43
CA CYS A 84 0.13 8.08 13.45
C CYS A 84 0.02 6.81 12.60
N ASN A 85 -0.39 5.67 13.19
CA ASN A 85 -0.62 4.45 12.42
C ASN A 85 -1.76 4.60 11.41
N GLU A 86 -2.84 5.29 11.79
CA GLU A 86 -3.96 5.60 10.91
C GLU A 86 -3.54 6.59 9.81
N ASP A 87 -2.77 7.63 10.16
CA ASP A 87 -2.28 8.63 9.21
C ASP A 87 -1.35 8.00 8.17
N VAL A 88 -0.43 7.11 8.56
CA VAL A 88 0.43 6.37 7.62
C VAL A 88 -0.40 5.47 6.71
N LEU A 89 -1.41 4.78 7.22
CA LEU A 89 -2.32 3.99 6.39
C LEU A 89 -3.05 4.89 5.39
N LYS A 90 -3.50 6.05 5.84
CA LYS A 90 -4.15 7.05 4.99
C LYS A 90 -3.20 7.53 3.89
N GLU A 91 -1.96 7.87 4.20
CA GLU A 91 -0.97 8.26 3.18
C GLU A 91 -0.76 7.17 2.13
N ILE A 92 -0.60 5.91 2.54
CA ILE A 92 -0.43 4.78 1.61
C ILE A 92 -1.62 4.65 0.65
N LEU A 93 -2.83 4.89 1.13
CA LEU A 93 -4.06 4.70 0.37
C LEU A 93 -4.48 5.95 -0.43
N THR A 94 -4.27 7.15 0.11
CA THR A 94 -4.79 8.41 -0.45
C THR A 94 -3.72 9.37 -0.94
N ASN A 95 -2.42 9.08 -0.70
CA ASN A 95 -1.28 9.97 -0.97
C ASN A 95 -1.28 11.27 -0.13
N GLU A 96 -2.09 11.37 0.93
CA GLU A 96 -2.03 12.50 1.85
C GLU A 96 -0.86 12.33 2.83
N PRO A 97 0.18 13.18 2.78
CA PRO A 97 1.40 12.96 3.54
C PRO A 97 1.16 13.09 5.06
N VAL A 98 1.78 12.18 5.83
CA VAL A 98 1.75 12.26 7.29
C VAL A 98 2.63 13.40 7.80
N SER A 99 2.35 13.81 9.05
CA SER A 99 3.14 14.82 9.74
C SER A 99 4.59 14.37 9.97
N ARG A 100 5.49 15.33 10.07
CA ARG A 100 6.89 15.08 10.42
C ARG A 100 7.04 14.35 11.76
N GLU A 101 6.20 14.64 12.74
CA GLU A 101 6.22 13.95 14.03
C GLU A 101 5.94 12.44 13.85
N CYS A 102 5.00 12.11 12.99
CA CYS A 102 4.72 10.72 12.64
C CYS A 102 5.90 10.10 11.88
N CYS A 103 6.52 10.81 10.92
CA CYS A 103 7.75 10.35 10.26
C CYS A 103 8.87 10.01 11.25
N LEU A 104 9.10 10.85 12.27
CA LEU A 104 10.08 10.55 13.32
C LEU A 104 9.80 9.23 14.05
N LYS A 105 8.54 8.92 14.33
CA LYS A 105 8.13 7.65 14.97
C LYS A 105 8.36 6.47 14.04
N VAL A 106 7.98 6.61 12.77
CA VAL A 106 8.21 5.59 11.73
C VAL A 106 9.70 5.26 11.62
N VAL A 107 10.56 6.26 11.48
CA VAL A 107 12.02 6.06 11.33
C VAL A 107 12.64 5.48 12.60
N ARG A 108 12.22 5.91 13.79
CA ARG A 108 12.69 5.34 15.08
C ARG A 108 12.30 3.89 15.27
N ALA A 109 11.16 3.45 14.75
CA ALA A 109 10.75 2.05 14.81
C ALA A 109 11.68 1.14 14.02
N GLY A 110 12.32 1.67 12.98
CA GLY A 110 13.21 0.96 12.07
C GLY A 110 12.49 0.42 10.83
N LYS A 111 13.24 0.35 9.71
CA LYS A 111 12.69 -0.02 8.40
C LYS A 111 12.02 -1.39 8.39
N GLU A 112 12.67 -2.39 8.96
CA GLU A 112 12.16 -3.76 8.99
C GLU A 112 10.84 -3.83 9.73
N CYS A 113 10.78 -3.25 10.93
CA CYS A 113 9.59 -3.18 11.77
C CYS A 113 8.42 -2.49 11.03
N TYR A 114 8.69 -1.33 10.44
CA TYR A 114 7.72 -0.60 9.65
C TYR A 114 7.18 -1.44 8.47
N MET A 115 8.08 -2.01 7.67
CA MET A 115 7.72 -2.77 6.47
C MET A 115 6.89 -4.01 6.82
N GLU A 116 7.30 -4.79 7.83
CA GLU A 116 6.59 -6.01 8.23
C GLU A 116 5.23 -5.70 8.84
N PHE A 117 5.13 -4.67 9.70
CA PHE A 117 3.85 -4.26 10.26
C PHE A 117 2.88 -3.76 9.17
N ARG A 118 3.36 -2.99 8.18
CA ARG A 118 2.51 -2.52 7.07
C ARG A 118 2.07 -3.66 6.16
N LYS A 119 2.95 -4.58 5.79
CA LYS A 119 2.57 -5.78 5.03
C LYS A 119 1.51 -6.59 5.76
N PHE A 120 1.65 -6.75 7.07
CA PHE A 120 0.65 -7.42 7.89
C PHE A 120 -0.71 -6.71 7.87
N MET A 121 -0.75 -5.39 8.00
CA MET A 121 -2.00 -4.61 7.93
C MET A 121 -2.78 -4.88 6.63
N PHE A 122 -2.08 -5.04 5.50
CA PHE A 122 -2.70 -5.35 4.21
C PHE A 122 -3.10 -6.83 4.04
N ARG A 123 -2.99 -7.66 5.07
CA ARG A 123 -3.61 -8.98 5.14
C ARG A 123 -5.00 -8.93 5.79
N LEU A 124 -5.34 -7.88 6.52
CA LEU A 124 -6.65 -7.70 7.11
C LEU A 124 -7.75 -7.62 6.03
N TYR A 125 -8.92 -8.14 6.35
CA TYR A 125 -10.05 -8.27 5.42
C TYR A 125 -10.34 -7.01 4.62
N GLN A 126 -10.39 -5.86 5.30
CA GLN A 126 -10.72 -4.57 4.72
C GLN A 126 -9.65 -4.06 3.74
N LEU A 127 -8.39 -4.45 3.96
CA LEU A 127 -7.23 -3.92 3.26
C LEU A 127 -6.63 -4.91 2.25
N LYS A 128 -6.94 -6.22 2.34
CA LYS A 128 -6.33 -7.26 1.50
C LYS A 128 -6.50 -7.06 0.00
N ARG A 129 -7.57 -6.37 -0.42
CA ARG A 129 -7.79 -6.05 -1.84
C ARG A 129 -6.72 -5.14 -2.44
N PHE A 130 -6.00 -4.40 -1.60
CA PHE A 130 -4.93 -3.49 -2.03
C PHE A 130 -3.54 -4.12 -1.94
N ALA A 131 -3.40 -5.32 -1.38
CA ALA A 131 -2.10 -5.94 -1.04
C ALA A 131 -1.11 -5.97 -2.22
N SER A 132 -1.58 -6.22 -3.44
CA SER A 132 -0.75 -6.24 -4.65
C SER A 132 -0.28 -4.86 -5.12
N GLN A 133 -0.95 -3.78 -4.70
CA GLN A 133 -0.73 -2.43 -5.19
C GLN A 133 0.09 -1.57 -4.21
N VAL A 134 0.13 -1.96 -2.93
CA VAL A 134 0.71 -1.11 -1.86
C VAL A 134 2.18 -1.30 -1.61
N SER A 135 2.82 -2.36 -2.13
CA SER A 135 4.22 -2.66 -1.84
C SER A 135 5.16 -1.50 -2.16
N PHE A 136 4.95 -0.85 -3.30
CA PHE A 136 5.70 0.33 -3.70
C PHE A 136 5.39 1.52 -2.79
N LYS A 137 4.11 1.82 -2.55
CA LYS A 137 3.67 2.94 -1.71
C LYS A 137 4.16 2.85 -0.26
N ILE A 138 4.20 1.64 0.32
CA ILE A 138 4.79 1.41 1.64
C ILE A 138 6.27 1.84 1.65
N SER A 139 7.03 1.44 0.63
CA SER A 139 8.45 1.82 0.50
C SER A 139 8.64 3.32 0.27
N GLU A 140 7.75 3.94 -0.50
CA GLU A 140 7.77 5.38 -0.79
C GLU A 140 7.56 6.21 0.48
N VAL A 141 6.57 5.87 1.31
CA VAL A 141 6.34 6.54 2.61
C VAL A 141 7.57 6.40 3.51
N TRP A 142 8.19 5.21 3.59
CA TRP A 142 9.43 5.02 4.34
C TRP A 142 10.53 5.97 3.85
N ASN A 143 10.78 5.98 2.53
CA ASN A 143 11.87 6.78 1.94
C ASN A 143 11.63 8.27 2.16
N ARG A 144 10.39 8.75 1.99
CA ARG A 144 10.02 10.14 2.26
C ARG A 144 10.26 10.52 3.72
N CYS A 145 9.77 9.68 4.66
CA CYS A 145 9.95 9.92 6.09
C CYS A 145 11.43 9.92 6.49
N SER A 146 12.24 9.00 5.96
CA SER A 146 13.69 8.95 6.21
C SER A 146 14.38 10.21 5.72
N ALA A 147 14.11 10.64 4.49
CA ALA A 147 14.67 11.86 3.92
C ALA A 147 14.28 13.12 4.72
N GLU A 148 13.03 13.21 5.17
CA GLU A 148 12.54 14.34 5.98
C GLU A 148 13.23 14.43 7.35
N VAL A 149 13.51 13.30 7.98
CA VAL A 149 14.22 13.23 9.26
C VAL A 149 15.69 13.57 9.09
N GLU A 150 16.36 13.05 8.05
CA GLU A 150 17.80 13.26 7.78
C GLU A 150 18.11 14.70 7.37
N SER A 151 17.26 15.35 6.58
CA SER A 151 17.49 16.70 6.07
C SER A 151 17.71 17.74 7.16
N ARG A 152 17.17 17.54 8.37
CA ARG A 152 17.36 18.45 9.50
C ARG A 152 18.48 18.05 10.45
N SER A 153 18.92 16.81 10.43
CA SER A 153 20.11 16.41 11.20
C SER A 153 21.37 17.12 10.66
N SER A 154 21.39 17.39 9.36
CA SER A 154 22.50 18.06 8.67
C SER A 154 22.51 19.59 8.83
N SER A 155 21.39 20.21 9.25
CA SER A 155 21.29 21.69 9.40
C SER A 155 21.68 22.18 10.80
N HIS A 156 22.01 21.27 11.73
CA HIS A 156 22.44 21.57 13.09
C HIS A 156 23.89 21.11 13.38
N ALA A 157 24.62 20.70 12.37
CA ALA A 157 26.05 20.43 12.40
C ALA A 157 26.78 21.58 11.71
#